data_5e50681b743e60e49375ffeb2923fd9a
#
_entry.id   5e50681b743e60e49375ffeb2923fd9a
#
_cell.length_a   1.000
_cell.length_b   1.000
_cell.length_c   1.000
_cell.angle_alpha   90.00
_cell.angle_beta   90.00
_cell.angle_gamma   90.00
#
_symmetry.space_group_name_H-M   'P 1'
#
loop_
_entity.id
_entity.type
_entity.pdbx_description
1 polymer ?
#
loop_
_entity_poly.entity_id
_entity_poly.type
_entity_poly.pdbx_seq_one_letter_code
_entity_poly.pdbx_strand_id
1 'polypeptide(L)'
;KRPVPVTSNLVEIPDELLEVQKDVILSMDGMTVNSLKFLTTISHELFYRTAQYVPTNVASEYEKCMDELMAVYQQGQFQVTEIHCDNEFHKLMDSYSTQHDPPITVNYASAQEHVPRAERNNRTIKERVRATYHRLPYEHLPRILVKYLVMESAKKLNFFPNRHGVSKHYSPRMILHQENLDYDRHCKYALGEYVQAHDEPSPSNTNAARSLDCIYLRPTASAQGGHELLHLQTNQD
;
A
#
# COMPACT_ATOMS: atom_id res chain seq x y z
N LYS A 1 19.01 5.69 23.52
CA LYS A 1 18.05 6.71 23.01
C LYS A 1 16.78 6.63 23.84
N ARG A 2 16.21 7.79 24.23
CA ARG A 2 14.87 7.81 24.86
C ARG A 2 13.84 7.42 23.78
N PRO A 3 12.82 6.59 24.12
CA PRO A 3 11.73 6.29 23.18
C PRO A 3 11.05 7.60 22.76
N VAL A 4 10.73 7.72 21.48
CA VAL A 4 9.95 8.86 20.98
C VAL A 4 8.52 8.67 21.49
N PRO A 5 7.90 9.69 22.12
CA PRO A 5 6.52 9.60 22.56
C PRO A 5 5.60 9.31 21.35
N VAL A 6 4.65 8.42 21.55
CA VAL A 6 3.58 8.19 20.55
C VAL A 6 2.60 9.35 20.68
N THR A 7 2.47 10.16 19.62
CA THR A 7 1.45 11.20 19.52
C THR A 7 0.28 10.64 18.71
N SER A 8 -0.93 10.82 19.23
CA SER A 8 -2.15 10.48 18.50
C SER A 8 -2.46 11.56 17.47
N ASN A 9 -2.57 11.18 16.21
CA ASN A 9 -2.99 12.04 15.10
C ASN A 9 -4.43 11.74 14.66
N LEU A 10 -5.28 11.33 15.61
CA LEU A 10 -6.67 10.98 15.32
C LEU A 10 -7.43 12.17 14.73
N VAL A 11 -8.28 11.84 13.77
CA VAL A 11 -9.22 12.77 13.13
C VAL A 11 -10.62 12.26 13.37
N GLU A 12 -11.46 13.14 13.84
CA GLU A 12 -12.89 12.86 13.92
C GLU A 12 -13.50 12.98 12.51
N ILE A 13 -13.92 11.86 11.98
CA ILE A 13 -14.62 11.78 10.70
C ILE A 13 -16.12 11.83 11.01
N PRO A 14 -16.92 12.65 10.29
CA PRO A 14 -18.36 12.69 10.52
C PRO A 14 -19.01 11.31 10.42
N ASP A 15 -19.83 10.95 11.39
CA ASP A 15 -20.52 9.65 11.47
C ASP A 15 -21.33 9.37 10.21
N GLU A 16 -21.99 10.38 9.65
CA GLU A 16 -22.78 10.30 8.42
C GLU A 16 -21.91 9.81 7.22
N LEU A 17 -20.65 10.21 7.20
CA LEU A 17 -19.72 9.78 6.14
C LEU A 17 -19.23 8.35 6.38
N LEU A 18 -18.99 7.97 7.63
CA LEU A 18 -18.56 6.63 8.00
C LEU A 18 -19.69 5.60 7.79
N GLU A 19 -20.91 5.90 8.23
CA GLU A 19 -22.04 4.97 8.10
C GLU A 19 -22.44 4.71 6.66
N VAL A 20 -22.50 5.75 5.81
CA VAL A 20 -22.83 5.60 4.38
C VAL A 20 -21.78 4.79 3.62
N GLN A 21 -20.53 4.79 4.08
CA GLN A 21 -19.41 4.11 3.41
C GLN A 21 -18.99 2.80 4.08
N LYS A 22 -19.76 2.34 5.08
CA LYS A 22 -19.43 1.14 5.86
C LYS A 22 -19.31 -0.10 4.99
N ASP A 23 -20.19 -0.24 4.00
CA ASP A 23 -20.18 -1.33 3.03
C ASP A 23 -19.35 -0.92 1.82
N VAL A 24 -18.26 -1.63 1.60
CA VAL A 24 -17.26 -1.30 0.58
C VAL A 24 -17.35 -2.25 -0.60
N ILE A 25 -17.44 -1.67 -1.80
CA ILE A 25 -17.27 -2.39 -3.06
C ILE A 25 -15.84 -2.17 -3.55
N LEU A 26 -15.16 -3.25 -3.91
CA LEU A 26 -13.81 -3.22 -4.46
C LEU A 26 -13.79 -3.58 -5.95
N SER A 27 -12.93 -2.92 -6.72
CA SER A 27 -12.47 -3.45 -8.01
C SER A 27 -11.03 -3.94 -7.84
N MET A 28 -10.75 -5.14 -8.32
CA MET A 28 -9.49 -5.85 -8.19
C MET A 28 -8.96 -6.26 -9.56
N ASP A 29 -7.63 -6.17 -9.75
CA ASP A 29 -6.97 -6.61 -10.98
C ASP A 29 -5.49 -6.95 -10.75
N GLY A 30 -4.90 -7.72 -11.65
CA GLY A 30 -3.48 -8.00 -11.71
C GLY A 30 -2.71 -6.89 -12.45
N MET A 31 -1.54 -6.52 -11.96
CA MET A 31 -0.67 -5.55 -12.60
C MET A 31 0.77 -6.03 -12.64
N THR A 32 1.43 -5.88 -13.78
CA THR A 32 2.85 -6.20 -13.92
C THR A 32 3.68 -4.94 -14.19
N VAL A 33 4.79 -4.79 -13.45
CA VAL A 33 5.79 -3.73 -13.65
C VAL A 33 7.17 -4.37 -13.57
N ASN A 34 7.99 -4.21 -14.61
CA ASN A 34 9.34 -4.79 -14.73
C ASN A 34 9.38 -6.28 -14.31
N SER A 35 8.46 -7.08 -14.84
CA SER A 35 8.28 -8.52 -14.55
C SER A 35 7.94 -8.85 -13.08
N LEU A 36 7.63 -7.88 -12.24
CA LEU A 36 7.08 -8.08 -10.91
C LEU A 36 5.55 -8.00 -10.96
N LYS A 37 4.89 -8.97 -10.33
CA LYS A 37 3.42 -9.02 -10.26
C LYS A 37 2.91 -8.34 -9.00
N PHE A 38 1.78 -7.66 -9.14
CA PHE A 38 1.08 -6.99 -8.07
C PHE A 38 -0.42 -7.28 -8.17
N LEU A 39 -1.04 -7.49 -7.03
CA LEU A 39 -2.49 -7.41 -6.89
C LEU A 39 -2.84 -5.96 -6.56
N THR A 40 -3.71 -5.35 -7.36
CA THR A 40 -4.15 -3.98 -7.15
C THR A 40 -5.64 -3.94 -6.85
N THR A 41 -6.02 -3.05 -5.94
CA THR A 41 -7.43 -2.82 -5.64
C THR A 41 -7.75 -1.32 -5.58
N ILE A 42 -9.02 -1.00 -5.76
CA ILE A 42 -9.58 0.33 -5.53
C ILE A 42 -11.01 0.19 -5.00
N SER A 43 -11.31 0.86 -3.89
CA SER A 43 -12.69 0.97 -3.40
C SER A 43 -13.48 1.98 -4.23
N HIS A 44 -14.78 1.72 -4.42
CA HIS A 44 -15.61 2.49 -5.35
C HIS A 44 -15.81 3.93 -4.88
N GLU A 45 -16.28 4.12 -3.66
CA GLU A 45 -16.65 5.44 -3.15
C GLU A 45 -15.48 6.13 -2.44
N LEU A 46 -14.74 5.39 -1.61
CA LEU A 46 -13.60 5.92 -0.87
C LEU A 46 -12.40 6.21 -1.76
N PHE A 47 -12.28 5.56 -2.91
CA PHE A 47 -11.10 5.62 -3.80
C PHE A 47 -9.79 5.22 -3.10
N TYR A 48 -9.87 4.39 -2.06
CA TYR A 48 -8.69 3.84 -1.41
C TYR A 48 -8.04 2.80 -2.32
N ARG A 49 -6.76 2.99 -2.61
CA ARG A 49 -5.98 2.18 -3.56
C ARG A 49 -4.93 1.37 -2.84
N THR A 50 -4.74 0.15 -3.30
CA THR A 50 -3.62 -0.69 -2.87
C THR A 50 -2.87 -1.26 -4.07
N ALA A 51 -1.61 -1.61 -3.84
CA ALA A 51 -0.82 -2.46 -4.70
C ALA A 51 0.03 -3.33 -3.79
N GLN A 52 -0.17 -4.64 -3.85
CA GLN A 52 0.53 -5.62 -3.03
C GLN A 52 1.38 -6.50 -3.94
N TYR A 53 2.62 -6.74 -3.55
CA TYR A 53 3.52 -7.57 -4.33
C TYR A 53 3.15 -9.05 -4.20
N VAL A 54 3.02 -9.74 -5.33
CA VAL A 54 2.74 -11.17 -5.42
C VAL A 54 4.02 -11.89 -5.87
N PRO A 55 4.75 -12.54 -4.96
CA PRO A 55 6.06 -13.16 -5.27
C PRO A 55 5.94 -14.27 -6.30
N THR A 56 4.92 -15.12 -6.17
CA THR A 56 4.66 -16.26 -7.04
C THR A 56 3.19 -16.30 -7.44
N ASN A 57 2.90 -16.89 -8.60
CA ASN A 57 1.53 -16.92 -9.15
C ASN A 57 0.74 -18.11 -8.57
N VAL A 58 0.77 -18.28 -7.25
CA VAL A 58 0.01 -19.32 -6.54
C VAL A 58 -1.14 -18.70 -5.73
N ALA A 59 -2.24 -19.44 -5.60
CA ALA A 59 -3.46 -18.94 -4.93
C ALA A 59 -3.18 -18.42 -3.52
N SER A 60 -2.38 -19.13 -2.74
CA SER A 60 -2.07 -18.76 -1.34
C SER A 60 -1.40 -17.38 -1.19
N GLU A 61 -0.63 -16.92 -2.18
CA GLU A 61 -0.03 -15.58 -2.16
C GLU A 61 -1.08 -14.49 -2.40
N TYR A 62 -2.03 -14.76 -3.29
CA TYR A 62 -3.17 -13.86 -3.51
C TYR A 62 -4.12 -13.83 -2.30
N GLU A 63 -4.42 -14.99 -1.69
CA GLU A 63 -5.21 -15.08 -0.47
C GLU A 63 -4.59 -14.26 0.65
N LYS A 64 -3.28 -14.40 0.87
CA LYS A 64 -2.54 -13.58 1.84
C LYS A 64 -2.65 -12.08 1.55
N CYS A 65 -2.52 -11.66 0.28
CA CYS A 65 -2.71 -10.26 -0.10
C CYS A 65 -4.15 -9.79 0.21
N MET A 66 -5.14 -10.64 -0.04
CA MET A 66 -6.54 -10.34 0.26
C MET A 66 -6.78 -10.25 1.77
N ASP A 67 -6.23 -11.15 2.58
CA ASP A 67 -6.36 -11.11 4.04
C ASP A 67 -5.77 -9.84 4.63
N GLU A 68 -4.57 -9.45 4.17
CA GLU A 68 -3.94 -8.17 4.57
C GLU A 68 -4.82 -6.97 4.19
N LEU A 69 -5.44 -7.01 3.01
CA LEU A 69 -6.37 -5.98 2.55
C LEU A 69 -7.63 -5.92 3.41
N MET A 70 -8.28 -7.06 3.65
CA MET A 70 -9.48 -7.14 4.51
C MET A 70 -9.21 -6.64 5.91
N ALA A 71 -8.06 -7.00 6.49
CA ALA A 71 -7.65 -6.50 7.80
C ALA A 71 -7.56 -4.97 7.88
N VAL A 72 -7.09 -4.31 6.79
CA VAL A 72 -7.03 -2.84 6.73
C VAL A 72 -8.43 -2.23 6.79
N TYR A 73 -9.40 -2.77 6.03
CA TYR A 73 -10.78 -2.28 6.07
C TYR A 73 -11.45 -2.54 7.42
N GLN A 74 -11.29 -3.74 7.97
CA GLN A 74 -11.83 -4.11 9.29
C GLN A 74 -11.31 -3.23 10.42
N GLN A 75 -10.00 -2.89 10.42
CA GLN A 75 -9.42 -1.97 11.39
C GLN A 75 -10.06 -0.57 11.33
N GLY A 76 -10.44 -0.12 10.14
CA GLY A 76 -11.18 1.11 9.93
C GLY A 76 -12.69 1.00 10.20
N GLN A 77 -13.19 -0.16 10.62
CA GLN A 77 -14.62 -0.47 10.81
C GLN A 77 -15.45 -0.48 9.51
N PHE A 78 -14.79 -0.74 8.39
CA PHE A 78 -15.42 -0.94 7.08
C PHE A 78 -15.50 -2.43 6.75
N GLN A 79 -16.54 -2.81 6.04
CA GLN A 79 -16.76 -4.18 5.58
C GLN A 79 -16.74 -4.24 4.06
N VAL A 80 -15.90 -5.10 3.50
CA VAL A 80 -15.93 -5.38 2.06
C VAL A 80 -17.07 -6.36 1.81
N THR A 81 -18.09 -5.93 1.08
CA THR A 81 -19.29 -6.72 0.78
C THR A 81 -19.32 -7.24 -0.65
N GLU A 82 -18.62 -6.56 -1.56
CA GLU A 82 -18.61 -6.93 -2.97
C GLU A 82 -17.22 -6.70 -3.60
N ILE A 83 -16.81 -7.62 -4.49
CA ILE A 83 -15.56 -7.52 -5.25
C ILE A 83 -15.86 -7.71 -6.74
N HIS A 84 -15.40 -6.74 -7.55
CA HIS A 84 -15.42 -6.81 -9.00
C HIS A 84 -14.03 -7.20 -9.50
N CYS A 85 -13.91 -8.28 -10.23
CA CYS A 85 -12.64 -8.76 -10.76
C CYS A 85 -12.81 -9.43 -12.13
N ASP A 86 -11.69 -9.60 -12.82
CA ASP A 86 -11.64 -10.33 -14.07
C ASP A 86 -11.80 -11.84 -13.83
N ASN A 87 -12.24 -12.55 -14.84
CA ASN A 87 -12.51 -13.99 -14.79
C ASN A 87 -11.26 -14.83 -14.47
N GLU A 88 -10.05 -14.27 -14.61
CA GLU A 88 -8.80 -14.94 -14.21
C GLU A 88 -8.75 -15.26 -12.71
N PHE A 89 -9.47 -14.49 -11.87
CA PHE A 89 -9.56 -14.66 -10.43
C PHE A 89 -10.68 -15.60 -9.98
N HIS A 90 -11.47 -16.18 -10.90
CA HIS A 90 -12.65 -16.99 -10.57
C HIS A 90 -12.33 -18.12 -9.58
N LYS A 91 -11.31 -18.95 -9.86
CA LYS A 91 -10.95 -20.07 -8.98
C LYS A 91 -10.49 -19.64 -7.59
N LEU A 92 -9.81 -18.50 -7.50
CA LEU A 92 -9.38 -17.92 -6.22
C LEU A 92 -10.60 -17.42 -5.44
N MET A 93 -11.43 -16.62 -6.09
CA MET A 93 -12.52 -15.91 -5.42
C MET A 93 -13.68 -16.83 -5.04
N ASP A 94 -13.94 -17.91 -5.77
CA ASP A 94 -14.97 -18.88 -5.43
C ASP A 94 -14.72 -19.55 -4.06
N SER A 95 -13.47 -19.87 -3.74
CA SER A 95 -13.12 -20.40 -2.43
C SER A 95 -13.00 -19.31 -1.37
N TYR A 96 -12.39 -18.18 -1.72
CA TYR A 96 -12.12 -17.10 -0.78
C TYR A 96 -13.40 -16.42 -0.29
N SER A 97 -14.35 -16.13 -1.17
CA SER A 97 -15.59 -15.41 -0.83
C SER A 97 -16.44 -16.14 0.19
N THR A 98 -16.46 -17.48 0.14
CA THR A 98 -17.25 -18.34 1.03
C THR A 98 -16.65 -18.52 2.42
N GLN A 99 -15.40 -18.12 2.63
CA GLN A 99 -14.74 -18.18 3.95
C GLN A 99 -15.15 -17.02 4.89
N HIS A 100 -15.88 -16.03 4.36
CA HIS A 100 -16.36 -14.89 5.13
C HIS A 100 -17.81 -15.06 5.57
N ASP A 101 -18.18 -14.45 6.70
CA ASP A 101 -19.55 -14.41 7.21
C ASP A 101 -19.96 -12.96 7.49
N PRO A 102 -20.90 -12.37 6.72
CA PRO A 102 -21.54 -12.96 5.52
C PRO A 102 -20.55 -13.14 4.35
N PRO A 103 -20.86 -14.07 3.41
CA PRO A 103 -20.04 -14.28 2.22
C PRO A 103 -19.91 -13.01 1.37
N ILE A 104 -18.72 -12.79 0.81
CA ILE A 104 -18.46 -11.65 -0.08
C ILE A 104 -19.10 -11.94 -1.45
N THR A 105 -19.90 -11.02 -1.97
CA THR A 105 -20.42 -11.09 -3.33
C THR A 105 -19.31 -10.86 -4.33
N VAL A 106 -19.13 -11.75 -5.31
CA VAL A 106 -18.12 -11.58 -6.36
C VAL A 106 -18.80 -11.37 -7.71
N ASN A 107 -18.46 -10.26 -8.34
CA ASN A 107 -18.94 -9.91 -9.68
C ASN A 107 -17.79 -10.08 -10.68
N TYR A 108 -17.89 -11.08 -11.55
CA TYR A 108 -16.90 -11.36 -12.58
C TYR A 108 -17.23 -10.59 -13.85
N ALA A 109 -16.25 -9.89 -14.40
CA ALA A 109 -16.37 -9.33 -15.74
C ALA A 109 -16.54 -10.45 -16.78
N SER A 110 -17.40 -10.23 -17.77
CA SER A 110 -17.56 -11.15 -18.89
C SER A 110 -16.26 -11.34 -19.65
N ALA A 111 -16.10 -12.47 -20.35
CA ALA A 111 -14.84 -12.87 -21.01
C ALA A 111 -14.27 -11.85 -22.03
N GLN A 112 -15.02 -10.83 -22.41
CA GLN A 112 -14.61 -9.73 -23.29
C GLN A 112 -14.77 -8.35 -22.64
N GLU A 113 -15.20 -8.30 -21.38
CA GLU A 113 -15.33 -7.07 -20.61
C GLU A 113 -14.31 -7.09 -19.48
N HIS A 114 -13.52 -6.05 -19.43
CA HIS A 114 -12.62 -5.80 -18.30
C HIS A 114 -13.34 -4.97 -17.24
N VAL A 115 -12.80 -4.95 -16.02
CA VAL A 115 -13.29 -4.08 -14.95
C VAL A 115 -12.76 -2.65 -15.17
N PRO A 116 -13.54 -1.72 -15.78
CA PRO A 116 -12.99 -0.42 -16.23
C PRO A 116 -12.38 0.42 -15.10
N ARG A 117 -12.87 0.21 -13.86
CA ARG A 117 -12.36 0.92 -12.69
C ARG A 117 -10.98 0.38 -12.28
N ALA A 118 -10.79 -0.93 -12.32
CA ALA A 118 -9.51 -1.56 -12.01
C ALA A 118 -8.44 -1.23 -13.06
N GLU A 119 -8.78 -1.25 -14.34
CA GLU A 119 -7.86 -0.84 -15.41
C GLU A 119 -7.42 0.62 -15.26
N ARG A 120 -8.37 1.53 -14.99
CA ARG A 120 -8.07 2.94 -14.75
C ARG A 120 -7.19 3.12 -13.51
N ASN A 121 -7.43 2.32 -12.47
CA ASN A 121 -6.59 2.30 -11.28
C ASN A 121 -5.15 1.89 -11.63
N ASN A 122 -4.97 0.80 -12.37
CA ASN A 122 -3.68 0.31 -12.83
C ASN A 122 -2.93 1.37 -13.67
N ARG A 123 -3.65 2.04 -14.57
CA ARG A 123 -3.09 3.15 -15.36
C ARG A 123 -2.59 4.28 -14.46
N THR A 124 -3.42 4.71 -13.50
CA THR A 124 -3.06 5.79 -12.56
C THR A 124 -1.83 5.44 -11.72
N ILE A 125 -1.75 4.19 -11.21
CA ILE A 125 -0.59 3.71 -10.46
C ILE A 125 0.65 3.70 -11.35
N LYS A 126 0.57 3.14 -12.58
CA LYS A 126 1.69 3.10 -13.54
C LYS A 126 2.19 4.50 -13.91
N GLU A 127 1.31 5.47 -14.08
CA GLU A 127 1.68 6.88 -14.34
C GLU A 127 2.43 7.48 -13.15
N ARG A 128 1.98 7.23 -11.92
CA ARG A 128 2.67 7.67 -10.70
C ARG A 128 4.02 6.99 -10.54
N VAL A 129 4.11 5.69 -10.81
CA VAL A 129 5.37 4.92 -10.80
C VAL A 129 6.37 5.53 -11.78
N ARG A 130 5.98 5.80 -13.03
CA ARG A 130 6.85 6.44 -14.03
C ARG A 130 7.33 7.82 -13.59
N ALA A 131 6.42 8.66 -13.10
CA ALA A 131 6.77 10.00 -12.62
C ALA A 131 7.77 9.95 -11.44
N THR A 132 7.62 8.98 -10.54
CA THR A 132 8.56 8.80 -9.42
C THR A 132 9.89 8.21 -9.90
N TYR A 133 9.86 7.23 -10.81
CA TYR A 133 11.05 6.63 -11.39
C TYR A 133 11.98 7.68 -12.03
N HIS A 134 11.43 8.56 -12.86
CA HIS A 134 12.21 9.60 -13.55
C HIS A 134 12.77 10.71 -12.64
N ARG A 135 12.38 10.73 -11.37
CA ARG A 135 12.97 11.61 -10.35
C ARG A 135 14.15 10.99 -9.62
N LEU A 136 14.31 9.67 -9.73
CA LEU A 136 15.40 8.97 -9.08
C LEU A 136 16.71 9.20 -9.83
N PRO A 137 17.84 9.31 -9.12
CA PRO A 137 19.15 9.53 -9.74
C PRO A 137 19.79 8.23 -10.28
N TYR A 138 18.99 7.18 -10.49
CA TYR A 138 19.47 5.86 -10.90
C TYR A 138 19.02 5.51 -12.31
N GLU A 139 19.93 5.04 -13.13
CA GLU A 139 19.61 4.53 -14.48
C GLU A 139 18.91 3.16 -14.41
N HIS A 140 19.31 2.32 -13.46
CA HIS A 140 18.76 1.00 -13.24
C HIS A 140 18.33 0.81 -11.77
N LEU A 141 17.13 0.30 -11.57
CA LEU A 141 16.63 -0.02 -10.23
C LEU A 141 16.70 -1.53 -9.97
N PRO A 142 17.29 -1.96 -8.85
CA PRO A 142 17.16 -3.34 -8.39
C PRO A 142 15.69 -3.69 -8.15
N ARG A 143 15.36 -4.99 -8.30
CA ARG A 143 13.97 -5.49 -8.16
C ARG A 143 13.31 -5.06 -6.86
N ILE A 144 14.07 -5.00 -5.76
CA ILE A 144 13.56 -4.56 -4.45
C ILE A 144 13.07 -3.10 -4.51
N LEU A 145 13.81 -2.20 -5.13
CA LEU A 145 13.39 -0.79 -5.29
C LEU A 145 12.15 -0.66 -6.20
N VAL A 146 12.07 -1.47 -7.28
CA VAL A 146 10.87 -1.49 -8.15
C VAL A 146 9.64 -1.95 -7.36
N LYS A 147 9.78 -2.99 -6.50
CA LYS A 147 8.70 -3.46 -5.62
C LYS A 147 8.17 -2.31 -4.75
N TYR A 148 9.05 -1.65 -4.00
CA TYR A 148 8.63 -0.56 -3.12
C TYR A 148 8.16 0.68 -3.89
N LEU A 149 8.71 0.95 -5.07
CA LEU A 149 8.27 2.05 -5.94
C LEU A 149 6.79 1.91 -6.31
N VAL A 150 6.34 0.71 -6.67
CA VAL A 150 4.94 0.45 -7.02
C VAL A 150 4.04 0.56 -5.78
N MET A 151 4.40 -0.12 -4.69
CA MET A 151 3.61 -0.14 -3.45
C MET A 151 3.45 1.27 -2.85
N GLU A 152 4.54 2.03 -2.74
CA GLU A 152 4.51 3.39 -2.20
C GLU A 152 3.83 4.38 -3.15
N SER A 153 3.90 4.18 -4.47
CA SER A 153 3.16 5.00 -5.44
C SER A 153 1.65 4.85 -5.26
N ALA A 154 1.17 3.61 -5.09
CA ALA A 154 -0.25 3.36 -4.81
C ALA A 154 -0.67 3.95 -3.45
N LYS A 155 0.13 3.72 -2.39
CA LYS A 155 -0.12 4.22 -1.03
C LYS A 155 -0.23 5.74 -0.98
N LYS A 156 0.69 6.46 -1.64
CA LYS A 156 0.70 7.94 -1.66
C LYS A 156 -0.47 8.56 -2.42
N LEU A 157 -1.12 7.84 -3.32
CA LEU A 157 -2.35 8.31 -3.96
C LEU A 157 -3.52 8.43 -2.98
N ASN A 158 -3.45 7.77 -1.81
CA ASN A 158 -4.47 7.85 -0.76
C ASN A 158 -4.25 9.03 0.21
N PHE A 159 -3.15 9.79 0.07
CA PHE A 159 -2.81 10.87 1.01
C PHE A 159 -3.60 12.16 0.78
N PHE A 160 -4.21 12.30 -0.38
CA PHE A 160 -4.95 13.51 -0.75
C PHE A 160 -6.40 13.17 -1.12
N PRO A 161 -7.35 14.07 -0.87
CA PRO A 161 -8.73 13.90 -1.29
C PRO A 161 -8.83 13.66 -2.80
N ASN A 162 -9.67 12.71 -3.19
CA ASN A 162 -9.93 12.46 -4.59
C ASN A 162 -11.00 13.43 -5.11
N ARG A 163 -10.82 13.96 -6.35
CA ARG A 163 -11.79 14.88 -6.96
C ARG A 163 -13.21 14.29 -7.04
N HIS A 164 -13.30 12.99 -7.22
CA HIS A 164 -14.56 12.24 -7.38
C HIS A 164 -14.89 11.37 -6.16
N GLY A 165 -14.15 11.54 -5.06
CA GLY A 165 -14.39 10.81 -3.82
C GLY A 165 -15.51 11.42 -2.98
N VAL A 166 -15.83 10.73 -1.90
CA VAL A 166 -16.92 11.09 -0.97
C VAL A 166 -16.70 12.40 -0.23
N SER A 167 -15.46 12.86 -0.16
CA SER A 167 -15.10 14.11 0.53
C SER A 167 -14.07 14.90 -0.26
N LYS A 168 -14.19 16.23 -0.19
CA LYS A 168 -13.19 17.17 -0.70
C LYS A 168 -12.13 17.55 0.35
N HIS A 169 -12.37 17.20 1.60
CA HIS A 169 -11.54 17.56 2.76
C HIS A 169 -10.77 16.37 3.31
N TYR A 170 -11.43 15.21 3.39
CA TYR A 170 -10.82 13.98 3.91
C TYR A 170 -10.25 13.13 2.79
N SER A 171 -8.99 12.75 2.93
CA SER A 171 -8.37 11.80 2.00
C SER A 171 -8.86 10.36 2.23
N PRO A 172 -8.74 9.45 1.25
CA PRO A 172 -9.08 8.05 1.44
C PRO A 172 -8.39 7.42 2.66
N ARG A 173 -7.12 7.79 2.89
CA ARG A 173 -6.37 7.34 4.07
C ARG A 173 -6.96 7.88 5.37
N MET A 174 -7.31 9.16 5.42
CA MET A 174 -7.89 9.77 6.63
C MET A 174 -9.22 9.11 7.01
N ILE A 175 -10.07 8.83 6.01
CA ILE A 175 -11.36 8.18 6.25
C ILE A 175 -11.15 6.76 6.77
N LEU A 176 -10.28 5.98 6.12
CA LEU A 176 -10.09 4.57 6.46
C LEU A 176 -9.36 4.36 7.79
N HIS A 177 -8.34 5.16 8.08
CA HIS A 177 -7.53 5.01 9.29
C HIS A 177 -7.93 5.95 10.42
N GLN A 178 -8.82 6.92 10.16
CA GLN A 178 -9.23 7.95 11.12
C GLN A 178 -8.04 8.71 11.73
N GLU A 179 -6.98 8.88 10.93
CA GLU A 179 -5.74 9.54 11.32
C GLU A 179 -5.31 10.58 10.28
N ASN A 180 -4.82 11.72 10.77
CA ASN A 180 -4.12 12.68 9.93
C ASN A 180 -2.84 12.10 9.35
N LEU A 181 -2.45 12.61 8.18
CA LEU A 181 -1.14 12.32 7.63
C LEU A 181 -0.07 13.03 8.48
N ASP A 182 0.79 12.26 9.10
CA ASP A 182 1.99 12.76 9.75
C ASP A 182 3.09 12.89 8.69
N TYR A 183 3.38 14.14 8.29
CA TYR A 183 4.37 14.43 7.26
C TYR A 183 5.79 14.08 7.69
N ASP A 184 6.14 14.28 8.95
CA ASP A 184 7.46 13.94 9.49
C ASP A 184 7.71 12.44 9.50
N ARG A 185 6.66 11.66 9.64
CA ARG A 185 6.70 10.20 9.61
C ARG A 185 6.60 9.63 8.20
N HIS A 186 5.64 10.10 7.40
CA HIS A 186 5.28 9.47 6.12
C HIS A 186 5.96 10.10 4.91
N CYS A 187 6.45 11.33 5.03
CA CYS A 187 6.99 12.10 3.91
C CYS A 187 8.39 12.68 4.17
N LYS A 188 9.01 12.36 5.31
CA LYS A 188 10.33 12.87 5.70
C LYS A 188 11.42 12.54 4.68
N TYR A 189 11.40 11.31 4.17
CA TYR A 189 12.36 10.84 3.18
C TYR A 189 11.63 10.41 1.91
N ALA A 190 12.30 10.58 0.78
CA ALA A 190 11.82 10.07 -0.49
C ALA A 190 12.29 8.63 -0.74
N LEU A 191 11.45 7.79 -1.35
CA LEU A 191 11.90 6.48 -1.80
C LEU A 191 13.12 6.62 -2.71
N GLY A 192 14.15 5.80 -2.47
CA GLY A 192 15.40 5.84 -3.22
C GLY A 192 16.41 6.88 -2.72
N GLU A 193 16.08 7.66 -1.70
CA GLU A 193 17.01 8.62 -1.09
C GLU A 193 18.12 7.89 -0.32
N TYR A 194 19.37 8.36 -0.48
CA TYR A 194 20.48 7.89 0.33
C TYR A 194 20.34 8.41 1.76
N VAL A 195 20.45 7.50 2.71
CA VAL A 195 20.36 7.80 4.14
C VAL A 195 21.41 7.01 4.93
N GLN A 196 21.88 7.55 6.04
CA GLN A 196 22.70 6.82 6.99
C GLN A 196 21.87 6.34 8.17
N ALA A 197 21.81 5.01 8.35
CA ALA A 197 21.17 4.38 9.50
C ALA A 197 22.16 4.25 10.64
N HIS A 198 21.74 4.59 11.86
CA HIS A 198 22.55 4.37 13.03
C HIS A 198 22.58 2.88 13.40
N ASP A 199 23.77 2.30 13.44
CA ASP A 199 24.02 0.91 13.79
C ASP A 199 25.11 0.83 14.87
N GLU A 200 24.67 0.87 16.11
CA GLU A 200 25.57 0.73 17.26
C GLU A 200 24.92 -0.20 18.29
N PRO A 201 24.97 -1.52 18.06
CA PRO A 201 24.33 -2.50 18.94
C PRO A 201 24.97 -2.51 20.34
N SER A 202 26.26 -2.21 20.44
CA SER A 202 26.99 -2.12 21.71
C SER A 202 27.95 -0.94 21.67
N PRO A 203 27.69 0.13 22.41
CA PRO A 203 28.64 1.27 22.52
C PRO A 203 30.01 0.81 22.92
N SER A 204 31.03 1.12 22.14
CA SER A 204 32.42 0.79 22.41
C SER A 204 33.31 1.99 22.12
N ASN A 205 34.47 2.06 22.77
CA ASN A 205 35.48 3.12 22.56
C ASN A 205 36.37 2.82 21.35
N THR A 206 35.80 2.28 20.27
CA THR A 206 36.52 2.01 19.03
C THR A 206 36.23 3.07 17.96
N ASN A 207 37.09 3.17 16.96
CA ASN A 207 36.88 4.01 15.77
C ASN A 207 36.05 3.28 14.69
N ALA A 208 35.33 2.21 15.04
CA ALA A 208 34.46 1.52 14.10
C ALA A 208 33.32 2.44 13.62
N ALA A 209 32.89 2.24 12.38
CA ALA A 209 31.74 2.96 11.84
C ALA A 209 30.48 2.67 12.68
N ARG A 210 29.73 3.72 12.99
CA ARG A 210 28.46 3.64 13.78
C ARG A 210 27.24 3.86 12.93
N SER A 211 27.41 3.90 11.63
CA SER A 211 26.31 4.07 10.66
C SER A 211 26.48 3.15 9.48
N LEU A 212 25.35 2.75 8.90
CA LEU A 212 25.26 1.97 7.69
C LEU A 212 24.78 2.87 6.55
N ASP A 213 25.38 2.69 5.38
CA ASP A 213 24.95 3.34 4.14
C ASP A 213 23.72 2.62 3.60
N CYS A 214 22.62 3.32 3.47
CA CYS A 214 21.33 2.75 3.12
C CYS A 214 20.59 3.57 2.07
N ILE A 215 19.67 2.91 1.37
CA ILE A 215 18.65 3.54 0.54
C ILE A 215 17.31 3.44 1.26
N TYR A 216 16.62 4.57 1.34
CA TYR A 216 15.30 4.65 1.97
C TYR A 216 14.24 3.94 1.13
N LEU A 217 13.44 3.07 1.75
CA LEU A 217 12.35 2.34 1.09
C LEU A 217 10.99 2.91 1.47
N ARG A 218 10.63 2.86 2.75
CA ARG A 218 9.31 3.35 3.24
C ARG A 218 9.29 3.51 4.76
N PRO A 219 8.27 4.23 5.30
CA PRO A 219 8.00 4.17 6.74
C PRO A 219 7.37 2.82 7.10
N THR A 220 7.70 2.30 8.29
CA THR A 220 7.03 1.13 8.87
C THR A 220 5.65 1.49 9.41
N ALA A 221 4.85 0.47 9.77
CA ALA A 221 3.59 0.67 10.49
C ALA A 221 3.78 1.01 11.98
N SER A 222 5.02 1.02 12.50
CA SER A 222 5.30 1.31 13.91
C SER A 222 4.83 2.71 14.32
N ALA A 223 4.05 2.80 15.39
CA ALA A 223 3.60 4.06 15.96
C ALA A 223 4.76 4.97 16.43
N GLN A 224 5.94 4.41 16.68
CA GLN A 224 7.14 5.16 17.07
C GLN A 224 7.94 5.72 15.88
N GLY A 225 7.50 5.48 14.63
CA GLY A 225 8.12 6.06 13.43
C GLY A 225 9.38 5.33 12.94
N GLY A 226 9.30 4.02 12.76
CA GLY A 226 10.39 3.25 12.13
C GLY A 226 10.42 3.41 10.60
N HIS A 227 11.54 3.02 9.99
CA HIS A 227 11.77 3.06 8.54
C HIS A 227 12.35 1.74 8.04
N GLU A 228 11.93 1.30 6.86
CA GLU A 228 12.55 0.20 6.13
C GLU A 228 13.62 0.78 5.20
N LEU A 229 14.82 0.20 5.28
CA LEU A 229 15.99 0.65 4.55
C LEU A 229 16.63 -0.52 3.82
N LEU A 230 17.23 -0.26 2.67
CA LEU A 230 18.07 -1.20 1.95
C LEU A 230 19.52 -0.90 2.26
N HIS A 231 20.20 -1.81 2.95
CA HIS A 231 21.63 -1.69 3.26
C HIS A 231 22.48 -1.94 2.00
N LEU A 232 23.41 -1.03 1.69
CA LEU A 232 24.18 -1.08 0.45
C LEU A 232 25.36 -2.07 0.48
N GLN A 233 25.77 -2.52 1.65
CA GLN A 233 26.91 -3.46 1.79
C GLN A 233 26.50 -4.94 1.81
N THR A 234 25.22 -5.26 1.75
CA THR A 234 24.71 -6.65 1.78
C THR A 234 24.76 -7.35 0.43
N ASN A 235 25.59 -6.89 -0.51
CA ASN A 235 25.95 -7.66 -1.69
C ASN A 235 27.22 -8.50 -1.42
N GLN A 236 27.28 -9.21 -0.30
CA GLN A 236 28.19 -10.35 -0.18
C GLN A 236 27.37 -11.59 -0.45
N ASP A 237 27.78 -12.26 -1.54
CA ASP A 237 27.31 -13.54 -2.08
C ASP A 237 27.01 -14.62 -1.02
#